data_27bc5f45d82988889082325b2b42f316
#
_entry.id   27bc5f45d82988889082325b2b42f316
#
_cell.length_a   1.000
_cell.length_b   1.000
_cell.length_c   1.000
_cell.angle_alpha   90.00
_cell.angle_beta   90.00
_cell.angle_gamma   90.00
#
_symmetry.space_group_name_H-M   'P 1'
#
loop_
_entity.id
_entity.type
_entity.pdbx_description
1 polymer ?
#
loop_
_entity_poly.entity_id
_entity_poly.type
_entity_poly.pdbx_seq_one_letter_code
_entity_poly.pdbx_strand_id
1 'polypeptide(L)'
;MRYYTEEHTWVEVTDDEATIGISSYLAEQLGEVTFVEMPEDDDCFNIGDRLGEIETDDTSEDLYSPISGSISAVNDVLADAPELLSESPEDKGWICRMIDFDPADLDDLMDEDAYNEYIAELDE
;
A
#
# COMPACT_ATOMS: atom_id res chain seq x y z
N MET A 1 -9.51 -5.64 9.85
CA MET A 1 -8.68 -4.76 10.65
C MET A 1 -7.57 -4.16 9.80
N ARG A 2 -7.30 -2.89 9.96
CA ARG A 2 -6.33 -2.19 9.10
C ARG A 2 -5.07 -1.83 9.86
N TYR A 3 -3.92 -2.03 9.20
CA TYR A 3 -2.60 -1.73 9.75
C TYR A 3 -1.87 -0.76 8.82
N TYR A 4 -0.84 -0.09 9.34
CA TYR A 4 -0.05 0.87 8.58
C TYR A 4 1.43 0.66 8.82
N THR A 5 2.25 1.05 7.82
CA THR A 5 3.71 0.99 7.95
C THR A 5 4.29 2.39 8.07
N GLU A 6 5.56 2.46 8.45
CA GLU A 6 6.28 3.73 8.50
C GLU A 6 6.50 4.33 7.10
N GLU A 7 6.32 3.51 6.08
CA GLU A 7 6.43 3.93 4.68
C GLU A 7 5.10 4.42 4.12
N HIS A 8 4.08 4.51 4.96
CA HIS A 8 2.74 5.01 4.60
C HIS A 8 1.98 4.07 3.66
N THR A 9 2.17 2.78 3.88
CA THR A 9 1.41 1.74 3.19
C THR A 9 0.40 1.15 4.18
N TRP A 10 -0.82 0.91 3.74
CA TRP A 10 -1.80 0.27 4.62
C TRP A 10 -2.05 -1.19 4.20
N VAL A 11 -2.43 -1.99 5.18
CA VAL A 11 -2.78 -3.39 4.99
C VAL A 11 -4.10 -3.65 5.69
N GLU A 12 -5.10 -4.09 4.94
CA GLU A 12 -6.39 -4.45 5.54
C GLU A 12 -6.61 -5.95 5.40
N VAL A 13 -6.74 -6.62 6.53
CA VAL A 13 -6.89 -8.07 6.58
C VAL A 13 -8.38 -8.42 6.69
N THR A 14 -8.84 -9.25 5.75
CA THR A 14 -10.21 -9.77 5.75
C THR A 14 -10.11 -11.27 5.48
N ASP A 15 -10.51 -12.09 6.44
CA ASP A 15 -10.35 -13.53 6.38
C ASP A 15 -8.86 -13.88 6.17
N ASP A 16 -8.53 -14.57 5.09
CA ASP A 16 -7.15 -15.00 4.81
C ASP A 16 -6.47 -14.14 3.75
N GLU A 17 -7.06 -12.99 3.44
CA GLU A 17 -6.54 -12.10 2.40
C GLU A 17 -6.20 -10.73 2.96
N ALA A 18 -5.07 -10.19 2.52
CA ALA A 18 -4.63 -8.86 2.90
C ALA A 18 -4.68 -7.94 1.67
N THR A 19 -5.36 -6.79 1.81
CA THR A 19 -5.43 -5.78 0.75
C THR A 19 -4.42 -4.69 1.09
N ILE A 20 -3.63 -4.29 0.11
CA ILE A 20 -2.53 -3.35 0.31
C ILE A 20 -2.71 -2.11 -0.57
N GLY A 21 -2.43 -0.94 0.01
CA GLY A 21 -2.48 0.33 -0.70
C GLY A 21 -1.64 1.37 0.01
N ILE A 22 -1.73 2.61 -0.45
CA ILE A 22 -1.02 3.73 0.20
C ILE A 22 -2.00 4.52 1.06
N SER A 23 -1.46 5.17 2.10
CA SER A 23 -2.29 5.97 2.99
C SER A 23 -2.64 7.31 2.33
N SER A 24 -3.66 7.97 2.86
CA SER A 24 -4.04 9.32 2.42
C SER A 24 -2.90 10.30 2.62
N TYR A 25 -2.12 10.12 3.67
CA TYR A 25 -0.96 10.96 3.94
C TYR A 25 0.05 10.91 2.79
N LEU A 26 0.41 9.69 2.34
CA LEU A 26 1.35 9.54 1.22
C LEU A 26 0.76 10.08 -0.08
N ALA A 27 -0.53 9.83 -0.32
CA ALA A 27 -1.19 10.31 -1.52
C ALA A 27 -1.15 11.85 -1.60
N GLU A 28 -1.34 12.52 -0.47
CA GLU A 28 -1.25 13.98 -0.41
C GLU A 28 0.17 14.49 -0.66
N GLN A 29 1.18 13.75 -0.17
CA GLN A 29 2.58 14.11 -0.39
C GLN A 29 2.98 13.96 -1.85
N LEU A 30 2.47 12.93 -2.52
CA LEU A 30 2.80 12.66 -3.91
C LEU A 30 2.08 13.60 -4.88
N GLY A 31 0.88 14.03 -4.53
CA GLY A 31 0.05 14.82 -5.42
C GLY A 31 -0.61 13.95 -6.48
N GLU A 32 -0.69 14.44 -7.70
CA GLU A 32 -1.37 13.72 -8.78
C GLU A 32 -0.52 12.58 -9.31
N VAL A 33 -1.04 11.36 -9.20
CA VAL A 33 -0.37 10.16 -9.67
C VAL A 33 -0.63 9.97 -11.17
N THR A 34 0.44 9.78 -11.95
CA THR A 34 0.35 9.63 -13.39
C THR A 34 0.53 8.20 -13.85
N PHE A 35 1.19 7.35 -13.04
CA PHE A 35 1.43 5.96 -13.39
C PHE A 35 1.66 5.13 -12.13
N VAL A 36 1.21 3.87 -12.17
CA VAL A 36 1.43 2.92 -11.08
C VAL A 36 1.96 1.63 -11.67
N GLU A 37 3.14 1.21 -11.23
CA GLU A 37 3.68 -0.10 -11.57
C GLU A 37 3.22 -1.07 -10.48
N MET A 38 2.48 -2.10 -10.86
CA MET A 38 1.90 -3.06 -9.93
C MET A 38 2.57 -4.43 -10.07
N PRO A 39 2.54 -5.25 -9.00
CA PRO A 39 3.02 -6.63 -9.11
C PRO A 39 2.12 -7.45 -10.03
N GLU A 40 2.55 -8.65 -10.36
CA GLU A 40 1.77 -9.57 -11.18
C GLU A 40 1.10 -10.61 -10.28
N ASP A 41 -0.01 -11.17 -10.75
CA ASP A 41 -0.68 -12.28 -10.06
C ASP A 41 0.32 -13.43 -9.86
N ASP A 42 0.19 -14.12 -8.75
CA ASP A 42 1.03 -15.26 -8.37
C ASP A 42 2.47 -14.93 -8.00
N ASP A 43 2.88 -13.67 -8.09
CA ASP A 43 4.20 -13.27 -7.60
C ASP A 43 4.26 -13.43 -6.08
N CYS A 44 5.44 -13.81 -5.58
CA CYS A 44 5.68 -13.97 -4.14
C CYS A 44 6.66 -12.90 -3.68
N PHE A 45 6.37 -12.33 -2.52
CA PHE A 45 7.20 -11.28 -1.94
C PHE A 45 7.52 -11.59 -0.47
N ASN A 46 8.68 -11.11 -0.03
CA ASN A 46 9.04 -11.09 1.38
C ASN A 46 8.91 -9.66 1.89
N ILE A 47 8.85 -9.49 3.21
CA ILE A 47 8.84 -8.17 3.81
C ILE A 47 10.03 -7.37 3.28
N GLY A 48 9.74 -6.15 2.80
CA GLY A 48 10.78 -5.25 2.30
C GLY A 48 11.11 -5.41 0.83
N ASP A 49 10.54 -6.41 0.16
CA ASP A 49 10.74 -6.56 -1.28
C ASP A 49 9.96 -5.46 -2.01
N ARG A 50 10.49 -5.03 -3.15
CA ARG A 50 9.84 -3.99 -3.95
C ARG A 50 8.59 -4.55 -4.64
N LEU A 51 7.43 -4.04 -4.27
CA LEU A 51 6.16 -4.42 -4.89
C LEU A 51 5.94 -3.73 -6.23
N GLY A 52 6.34 -2.46 -6.33
CA GLY A 52 6.09 -1.67 -7.51
C GLY A 52 6.54 -0.24 -7.31
N GLU A 53 6.00 0.66 -8.13
CA GLU A 53 6.38 2.06 -8.10
C GLU A 53 5.19 2.94 -8.43
N ILE A 54 5.11 4.09 -7.78
CA ILE A 54 4.11 5.11 -8.08
C ILE A 54 4.85 6.30 -8.68
N GLU A 55 4.43 6.73 -9.85
CA GLU A 55 5.03 7.87 -10.54
C GLU A 55 4.09 9.07 -10.58
N THR A 56 4.67 10.25 -10.41
CA THR A 56 3.96 11.52 -10.58
C THR A 56 4.74 12.35 -11.59
N ASP A 57 4.26 13.54 -11.91
CA ASP A 57 4.95 14.44 -12.84
C ASP A 57 6.31 14.89 -12.31
N ASP A 58 6.46 14.94 -10.99
CA ASP A 58 7.65 15.52 -10.35
C ASP A 58 8.58 14.48 -9.71
N THR A 59 8.07 13.29 -9.40
CA THR A 59 8.83 12.33 -8.62
C THR A 59 8.32 10.91 -8.82
N SER A 60 8.99 9.96 -8.19
CA SER A 60 8.53 8.58 -8.14
C SER A 60 8.82 8.02 -6.74
N GLU A 61 8.01 7.09 -6.31
CA GLU A 61 8.12 6.47 -5.00
C GLU A 61 8.03 4.96 -5.14
N ASP A 62 9.02 4.24 -4.61
CA ASP A 62 9.00 2.78 -4.60
C ASP A 62 8.05 2.28 -3.52
N LEU A 63 7.31 1.23 -3.85
CA LEU A 63 6.44 0.55 -2.88
C LEU A 63 7.13 -0.73 -2.41
N TYR A 64 7.13 -0.95 -1.11
CA TYR A 64 7.71 -2.14 -0.51
C TYR A 64 6.63 -2.98 0.14
N SER A 65 6.82 -4.29 0.11
CA SER A 65 5.84 -5.21 0.69
C SER A 65 5.85 -5.11 2.21
N PRO A 66 4.70 -4.79 2.83
CA PRO A 66 4.62 -4.73 4.29
C PRO A 66 4.53 -6.10 4.95
N ILE A 67 4.21 -7.13 4.17
CA ILE A 67 4.08 -8.50 4.66
C ILE A 67 4.67 -9.45 3.62
N SER A 68 4.96 -10.67 4.02
CA SER A 68 5.39 -11.71 3.07
C SER A 68 4.18 -12.51 2.65
N GLY A 69 4.12 -12.90 1.37
CA GLY A 69 2.98 -13.66 0.84
C GLY A 69 2.99 -13.69 -0.67
N SER A 70 1.88 -14.14 -1.23
CA SER A 70 1.71 -14.25 -2.69
C SER A 70 0.59 -13.31 -3.16
N ILE A 71 0.76 -12.74 -4.34
CA ILE A 71 -0.25 -11.86 -4.92
C ILE A 71 -1.45 -12.68 -5.39
N SER A 72 -2.63 -12.37 -4.89
CA SER A 72 -3.87 -13.03 -5.30
C SER A 72 -4.65 -12.19 -6.31
N ALA A 73 -4.48 -10.86 -6.27
CA ALA A 73 -5.17 -9.96 -7.18
C ALA A 73 -4.44 -8.63 -7.25
N VAL A 74 -4.59 -7.93 -8.36
CA VAL A 74 -4.10 -6.57 -8.51
C VAL A 74 -5.27 -5.71 -9.00
N ASN A 75 -5.22 -4.41 -8.67
CA ASN A 75 -6.27 -3.49 -9.08
C ASN A 75 -5.97 -2.94 -10.47
N ASP A 76 -6.41 -3.67 -11.48
CA ASP A 76 -6.15 -3.31 -12.88
C ASP A 76 -6.73 -1.95 -13.28
N VAL A 77 -7.70 -1.44 -12.52
CA VAL A 77 -8.29 -0.14 -12.79
C VAL A 77 -7.24 0.97 -12.66
N LEU A 78 -6.24 0.76 -11.80
CA LEU A 78 -5.17 1.76 -11.61
C LEU A 78 -4.30 1.93 -12.87
N ALA A 79 -4.25 0.91 -13.73
CA ALA A 79 -3.50 1.01 -14.98
C ALA A 79 -4.17 2.02 -15.93
N ASP A 80 -5.50 2.10 -15.90
CA ASP A 80 -6.27 3.03 -16.73
C ASP A 80 -6.59 4.34 -16.00
N ALA A 81 -6.65 4.28 -14.67
CA ALA A 81 -7.08 5.42 -13.85
C ALA A 81 -6.16 5.57 -12.63
N PRO A 82 -4.87 5.89 -12.83
CA PRO A 82 -3.93 6.03 -11.71
C PRO A 82 -4.32 7.13 -10.73
N GLU A 83 -5.15 8.08 -11.16
CA GLU A 83 -5.65 9.15 -10.30
C GLU A 83 -6.48 8.64 -9.12
N LEU A 84 -6.95 7.39 -9.16
CA LEU A 84 -7.64 6.80 -8.01
C LEU A 84 -6.75 6.73 -6.78
N LEU A 85 -5.45 6.59 -6.96
CA LEU A 85 -4.52 6.64 -5.83
C LEU A 85 -4.50 8.01 -5.16
N SER A 86 -4.74 9.06 -5.93
CA SER A 86 -4.81 10.42 -5.39
C SER A 86 -6.17 10.74 -4.79
N GLU A 87 -7.23 10.22 -5.40
CA GLU A 87 -8.60 10.55 -4.99
C GLU A 87 -9.15 9.66 -3.89
N SER A 88 -8.80 8.37 -3.92
CA SER A 88 -9.35 7.40 -2.98
C SER A 88 -8.32 6.34 -2.61
N PRO A 89 -7.17 6.75 -2.04
CA PRO A 89 -6.06 5.82 -1.79
C PRO A 89 -6.36 4.72 -0.79
N GLU A 90 -7.29 4.95 0.12
CA GLU A 90 -7.60 3.99 1.17
C GLU A 90 -8.89 3.21 0.93
N ASP A 91 -9.48 3.33 -0.27
CA ASP A 91 -10.69 2.61 -0.63
C ASP A 91 -10.58 2.08 -2.06
N LYS A 92 -11.00 2.85 -3.05
CA LYS A 92 -11.00 2.39 -4.45
C LYS A 92 -9.61 2.30 -5.05
N GLY A 93 -8.64 2.98 -4.48
CA GLY A 93 -7.26 2.99 -4.95
C GLY A 93 -6.36 1.91 -4.36
N TRP A 94 -6.93 0.81 -3.87
CA TRP A 94 -6.10 -0.29 -3.37
C TRP A 94 -5.21 -0.80 -4.52
N ILE A 95 -4.02 -1.29 -4.15
CA ILE A 95 -3.02 -1.68 -5.16
C ILE A 95 -3.06 -3.17 -5.46
N CYS A 96 -2.98 -4.00 -4.43
CA CYS A 96 -2.97 -5.45 -4.63
C CYS A 96 -3.51 -6.17 -3.40
N ARG A 97 -3.78 -7.47 -3.56
CA ARG A 97 -4.18 -8.35 -2.46
C ARG A 97 -3.21 -9.51 -2.39
N MET A 98 -2.92 -9.93 -1.17
CA MET A 98 -1.99 -11.03 -0.91
C MET A 98 -2.65 -12.12 -0.09
N ILE A 99 -2.24 -13.35 -0.35
CA ILE A 99 -2.65 -14.53 0.42
C ILE A 99 -1.39 -15.23 0.91
N ASP A 100 -1.57 -16.24 1.76
CA ASP A 100 -0.45 -17.02 2.32
C ASP A 100 0.55 -16.18 3.11
N PHE A 101 0.09 -15.02 3.62
CA PHE A 101 0.93 -14.16 4.43
C PHE A 101 1.05 -14.71 5.85
N ASP A 102 2.14 -14.35 6.52
CA ASP A 102 2.37 -14.76 7.92
C ASP A 102 1.70 -13.73 8.84
N PRO A 103 0.71 -14.14 9.66
CA PRO A 103 0.06 -13.20 10.59
C PRO A 103 1.04 -12.52 11.55
N ALA A 104 2.17 -13.14 11.84
CA ALA A 104 3.19 -12.55 12.70
C ALA A 104 3.80 -11.28 12.08
N ASP A 105 3.77 -11.16 10.76
CA ASP A 105 4.26 -9.97 10.07
C ASP A 105 3.44 -8.72 10.43
N LEU A 106 2.18 -8.93 10.83
CA LEU A 106 1.30 -7.82 11.21
C LEU A 106 1.63 -7.24 12.58
N ASP A 107 2.32 -8.01 13.42
CA ASP A 107 2.64 -7.58 14.78
C ASP A 107 3.57 -6.36 14.82
N ASP A 108 4.37 -6.18 13.78
CA ASP A 108 5.30 -5.05 13.69
C ASP A 108 4.67 -3.81 13.04
N LEU A 109 3.44 -3.91 12.58
CA LEU A 109 2.76 -2.81 11.93
C LEU A 109 1.98 -1.97 12.94
N MET A 110 1.71 -0.73 12.57
CA MET A 110 0.96 0.18 13.41
C MET A 110 -0.54 0.02 13.16
N ASP A 111 -1.34 0.17 14.22
CA ASP A 111 -2.78 0.29 14.03
C ASP A 111 -3.09 1.74 13.62
N GLU A 112 -4.36 2.03 13.39
CA GLU A 112 -4.74 3.37 12.93
C GLU A 112 -4.35 4.46 13.91
N ASP A 113 -4.56 4.22 15.22
CA ASP A 113 -4.24 5.21 16.25
C ASP A 113 -2.74 5.49 16.32
N ALA A 114 -1.92 4.43 16.29
CA ALA A 114 -0.47 4.57 16.33
C ALA A 114 0.05 5.29 15.08
N TYR A 115 -0.53 4.97 13.93
CA TYR A 115 -0.14 5.61 12.69
C TYR A 115 -0.51 7.10 12.69
N ASN A 116 -1.70 7.45 13.19
CA ASN A 116 -2.12 8.85 13.28
C ASN A 116 -1.19 9.66 14.18
N GLU A 117 -0.71 9.06 15.28
CA GLU A 117 0.27 9.70 16.14
C GLU A 117 1.61 9.88 15.43
N TYR A 118 2.00 8.88 14.64
CA TYR A 118 3.25 8.91 13.89
C TYR A 118 3.25 10.05 12.87
N ILE A 119 2.18 10.18 12.08
CA ILE A 119 2.13 11.25 11.07
C ILE A 119 1.98 12.62 11.70
N ALA A 120 1.34 12.73 12.85
CA ALA A 120 1.25 13.99 13.57
C ALA A 120 2.63 14.49 14.01
N GLU A 121 3.51 13.56 14.39
CA GLU A 121 4.89 13.89 14.75
C GLU A 121 5.69 14.35 13.52
N LEU A 122 5.41 13.78 12.35
CA LEU A 122 6.10 14.14 11.12
C LEU A 122 5.74 15.56 10.65
N ASP A 123 4.52 15.99 10.96
CA ASP A 123 4.03 17.31 10.53
C ASP A 123 4.45 18.45 11.44
N GLU A 124 5.12 18.15 12.53
CA GLU A 124 5.62 19.17 13.47
C GLU A 124 6.91 19.85 13.02
#